data_e2c860b561c1be2f1ec2790a12bb5185
#
_entry.id   e2c860b561c1be2f1ec2790a12bb5185
#
_cell.length_a   1.000
_cell.length_b   1.000
_cell.length_c   1.000
_cell.angle_alpha   90.00
_cell.angle_beta   90.00
_cell.angle_gamma   90.00
#
_symmetry.space_group_name_H-M   'P 1'
#
loop_
_entity.id
_entity.type
_entity.pdbx_description
1 polymer ?
#
loop_
_entity_poly.entity_id
_entity_poly.type
_entity_poly.pdbx_seq_one_letter_code
_entity_poly.pdbx_strand_id
1 'polypeptide(L)'
;MSVFSKLKQFKDLRDQGKKIQSALAGESVTARAAGDGVVLTMDGTLAISGLAISDDLLSPTQKTKLQTAVKDAHNEALKKMQKIMATKMQEMGGMEGLGMKW
;
A
#
# COMPACT_ATOMS: atom_id res chain seq x y z
N MET A 1 -35.85 9.58 -7.42
CA MET A 1 -34.91 9.36 -6.33
C MET A 1 -34.54 10.71 -5.71
N SER A 2 -34.65 10.86 -4.41
CA SER A 2 -34.38 12.13 -3.78
C SER A 2 -32.86 12.39 -3.70
N VAL A 3 -32.50 13.67 -3.67
CA VAL A 3 -31.11 14.10 -3.50
C VAL A 3 -30.52 13.54 -2.19
N PHE A 4 -31.37 13.41 -1.17
CA PHE A 4 -30.95 12.89 0.14
C PHE A 4 -30.49 11.44 0.07
N SER A 5 -31.10 10.60 -0.76
CA SER A 5 -30.69 9.21 -0.93
C SER A 5 -29.28 9.12 -1.52
N LYS A 6 -28.96 9.96 -2.50
CA LYS A 6 -27.63 10.00 -3.11
C LYS A 6 -26.58 10.51 -2.14
N LEU A 7 -26.91 11.53 -1.35
CA LEU A 7 -26.01 12.09 -0.34
C LEU A 7 -25.71 11.05 0.73
N LYS A 8 -26.71 10.28 1.16
CA LYS A 8 -26.53 9.24 2.15
C LYS A 8 -25.60 8.13 1.63
N GLN A 9 -25.81 7.69 0.40
CA GLN A 9 -24.96 6.67 -0.22
C GLN A 9 -23.52 7.15 -0.32
N PHE A 10 -23.31 8.38 -0.72
CA PHE A 10 -21.98 8.97 -0.82
C PHE A 10 -21.29 9.02 0.54
N LYS A 11 -22.02 9.44 1.57
CA LYS A 11 -21.50 9.49 2.93
C LYS A 11 -21.12 8.11 3.44
N ASP A 12 -21.95 7.11 3.18
CA ASP A 12 -21.67 5.73 3.59
C ASP A 12 -20.39 5.20 2.92
N LEU A 13 -20.20 5.47 1.64
CA LEU A 13 -18.98 5.08 0.93
C LEU A 13 -17.75 5.77 1.50
N ARG A 14 -17.86 7.04 1.84
CA ARG A 14 -16.77 7.80 2.44
C ARG A 14 -16.41 7.25 3.83
N ASP A 15 -17.41 6.91 4.62
CA ASP A 15 -17.19 6.36 5.96
C ASP A 15 -16.53 4.99 5.89
N GLN A 16 -16.91 4.16 4.92
CA GLN A 16 -16.27 2.87 4.69
C GLN A 16 -14.82 3.04 4.24
N GLY A 17 -14.56 4.00 3.37
CA GLY A 17 -13.19 4.32 2.94
C GLY A 17 -12.31 4.75 4.12
N LYS A 18 -12.86 5.55 5.04
CA LYS A 18 -12.16 5.94 6.25
C LYS A 18 -11.87 4.76 7.17
N LYS A 19 -12.80 3.81 7.29
CA LYS A 19 -12.58 2.60 8.08
C LYS A 19 -11.45 1.78 7.52
N ILE A 20 -11.38 1.62 6.21
CA ILE A 20 -10.30 0.91 5.54
C ILE A 20 -8.97 1.61 5.79
N GLN A 21 -8.92 2.93 5.63
CA GLN A 21 -7.72 3.72 5.90
C GLN A 21 -7.27 3.57 7.36
N SER A 22 -8.22 3.63 8.30
CA SER A 22 -7.90 3.46 9.72
C SER A 22 -7.36 2.06 10.01
N ALA A 23 -7.93 1.03 9.38
CA ALA A 23 -7.48 -0.34 9.54
C ALA A 23 -6.06 -0.54 8.99
N LEU A 24 -5.65 0.26 8.01
CA LEU A 24 -4.35 0.17 7.36
C LEU A 24 -3.31 1.13 7.95
N ALA A 25 -3.74 2.09 8.79
CA ALA A 25 -2.87 3.16 9.26
C ALA A 25 -1.65 2.66 10.04
N GLY A 26 -1.78 1.53 10.74
CA GLY A 26 -0.68 0.94 11.49
C GLY A 26 0.11 -0.12 10.72
N GLU A 27 -0.26 -0.39 9.48
CA GLU A 27 0.40 -1.43 8.69
C GLU A 27 1.65 -0.89 8.01
N SER A 28 2.66 -1.74 7.93
CA SER A 28 3.86 -1.44 7.15
C SER A 28 4.44 -2.73 6.59
N VAL A 29 5.10 -2.60 5.45
CA VAL A 29 5.83 -3.70 4.82
C VAL A 29 7.23 -3.24 4.47
N THR A 30 8.15 -4.18 4.46
CA THR A 30 9.53 -3.94 4.06
C THR A 30 9.86 -4.81 2.86
N ALA A 31 10.45 -4.22 1.85
CA ALA A 31 10.92 -4.93 0.66
C ALA A 31 12.41 -4.65 0.46
N ARG A 32 13.11 -5.64 -0.05
CA ARG A 32 14.57 -5.57 -0.24
C ARG A 32 14.90 -5.89 -1.69
N ALA A 33 15.93 -5.28 -2.19
CA ALA A 33 16.44 -5.54 -3.53
C ALA A 33 17.95 -5.39 -3.54
N ALA A 34 18.60 -5.91 -4.59
CA ALA A 34 20.06 -5.89 -4.73
C ALA A 34 20.77 -6.46 -3.49
N GLY A 35 20.28 -7.60 -2.99
CA GLY A 35 20.91 -8.28 -1.86
C GLY A 35 20.95 -7.44 -0.60
N ASP A 36 19.86 -6.79 -0.23
CA ASP A 36 19.74 -5.86 0.90
C ASP A 36 20.42 -4.50 0.66
N GLY A 37 20.90 -4.25 -0.56
CA GLY A 37 21.46 -2.95 -0.91
C GLY A 37 20.42 -1.83 -0.95
N VAL A 38 19.15 -2.18 -1.15
CA VAL A 38 18.02 -1.26 -1.07
C VAL A 38 16.99 -1.89 -0.14
N VAL A 39 16.59 -1.17 0.89
CA VAL A 39 15.52 -1.58 1.82
C VAL A 39 14.47 -0.48 1.82
N LEU A 40 13.27 -0.82 1.43
CA LEU A 40 12.17 0.12 1.30
C LEU A 40 11.05 -0.28 2.24
N THR A 41 10.54 0.67 3.01
CA THR A 41 9.39 0.48 3.88
C THR A 41 8.22 1.29 3.35
N MET A 42 7.05 0.65 3.26
CA MET A 42 5.82 1.27 2.77
C MET A 42 4.75 1.16 3.83
N ASP A 43 4.00 2.23 4.05
CA ASP A 43 2.89 2.23 4.99
C ASP A 43 1.57 1.84 4.30
N GLY A 44 0.49 1.76 5.10
CA GLY A 44 -0.82 1.37 4.61
C GLY A 44 -1.48 2.35 3.66
N THR A 45 -0.94 3.57 3.54
CA THR A 45 -1.42 4.56 2.57
C THR A 45 -0.67 4.46 1.24
N LEU A 46 0.21 3.47 1.09
CA LEU A 46 1.05 3.24 -0.07
C LEU A 46 2.17 4.28 -0.21
N ALA A 47 2.44 5.03 0.85
CA ALA A 47 3.56 5.96 0.87
C ALA A 47 4.84 5.25 1.32
N ILE A 48 5.96 5.69 0.78
CA ILE A 48 7.27 5.20 1.22
C ILE A 48 7.58 5.92 2.54
N SER A 49 7.64 5.15 3.63
CA SER A 49 7.93 5.69 4.96
C SER A 49 9.41 5.56 5.33
N GLY A 50 10.17 4.74 4.61
CA GLY A 50 11.59 4.59 4.83
C GLY A 50 12.29 4.06 3.59
N LEU A 51 13.51 4.51 3.37
CA LEU A 51 14.33 4.05 2.25
C LEU A 51 15.77 4.09 2.69
N ALA A 52 16.43 2.93 2.67
CA ALA A 52 17.85 2.81 2.98
C ALA A 52 18.59 2.28 1.76
N ILE A 53 19.68 2.90 1.43
CA ILE A 53 20.52 2.53 0.28
C ILE A 53 21.93 2.29 0.78
N SER A 54 22.51 1.14 0.40
CA SER A 54 23.89 0.81 0.72
C SER A 54 24.85 1.75 0.00
N ASP A 55 25.93 2.14 0.66
CA ASP A 55 26.98 2.98 0.06
C ASP A 55 27.56 2.33 -1.21
N ASP A 56 27.60 1.00 -1.27
CA ASP A 56 28.10 0.27 -2.43
C ASP A 56 27.34 0.58 -3.72
N LEU A 57 26.09 1.02 -3.60
CA LEU A 57 25.26 1.35 -4.76
C LEU A 57 25.34 2.83 -5.16
N LEU A 58 26.09 3.63 -4.45
CA LEU A 58 26.14 5.08 -4.66
C LEU A 58 27.23 5.53 -5.63
N SER A 59 28.00 4.59 -6.20
CA SER A 59 28.98 4.95 -7.20
C SER A 59 28.31 5.12 -8.58
N PRO A 60 28.90 5.96 -9.47
CA PRO A 60 28.34 6.15 -10.81
C PRO A 60 28.20 4.84 -11.62
N THR A 61 29.09 3.86 -11.37
CA THR A 61 29.06 2.57 -12.05
C THR A 61 27.86 1.72 -11.63
N GLN A 62 27.22 2.04 -10.48
CA GLN A 62 26.10 1.30 -9.95
C GLN A 62 24.75 1.99 -10.19
N LYS A 63 24.74 3.10 -10.92
CA LYS A 63 23.54 3.91 -11.12
C LYS A 63 22.34 3.11 -11.64
N THR A 64 22.56 2.33 -12.70
CA THR A 64 21.49 1.53 -13.30
C THR A 64 21.01 0.44 -12.35
N LYS A 65 21.94 -0.21 -11.65
CA LYS A 65 21.60 -1.24 -10.66
C LYS A 65 20.77 -0.64 -9.53
N LEU A 66 21.12 0.56 -9.05
CA LEU A 66 20.38 1.25 -8.02
C LEU A 66 18.97 1.61 -8.48
N GLN A 67 18.83 2.15 -9.67
CA GLN A 67 17.53 2.51 -10.23
C GLN A 67 16.61 1.30 -10.33
N THR A 68 17.12 0.18 -10.83
CA THR A 68 16.37 -1.07 -10.94
C THR A 68 16.00 -1.59 -9.56
N ALA A 69 16.93 -1.54 -8.60
CA ALA A 69 16.69 -2.04 -7.25
C ALA A 69 15.60 -1.26 -6.54
N VAL A 70 15.59 0.07 -6.66
CA VAL A 70 14.54 0.91 -6.06
C VAL A 70 13.18 0.58 -6.67
N LYS A 71 13.13 0.45 -7.99
CA LYS A 71 11.90 0.09 -8.70
C LYS A 71 11.38 -1.28 -8.25
N ASP A 72 12.27 -2.27 -8.16
CA ASP A 72 11.90 -3.62 -7.76
C ASP A 72 11.43 -3.67 -6.30
N ALA A 73 12.12 -2.96 -5.41
CA ALA A 73 11.73 -2.87 -4.00
C ALA A 73 10.36 -2.21 -3.86
N HIS A 74 10.11 -1.14 -4.60
CA HIS A 74 8.81 -0.48 -4.60
C HIS A 74 7.69 -1.42 -5.07
N ASN A 75 7.91 -2.10 -6.18
CA ASN A 75 6.92 -3.03 -6.73
C ASN A 75 6.64 -4.18 -5.75
N GLU A 76 7.66 -4.70 -5.10
CA GLU A 76 7.51 -5.77 -4.12
C GLU A 76 6.76 -5.30 -2.89
N ALA A 77 7.08 -4.11 -2.39
CA ALA A 77 6.37 -3.52 -1.24
C ALA A 77 4.90 -3.30 -1.58
N LEU A 78 4.62 -2.82 -2.79
CA LEU A 78 3.26 -2.60 -3.25
C LEU A 78 2.46 -3.91 -3.27
N LYS A 79 3.05 -4.99 -3.79
CA LYS A 79 2.41 -6.31 -3.79
C LYS A 79 2.11 -6.80 -2.37
N LYS A 80 3.08 -6.64 -1.47
CA LYS A 80 2.89 -7.04 -0.06
C LYS A 80 1.76 -6.26 0.58
N MET A 81 1.73 -4.94 0.37
CA MET A 81 0.68 -4.12 0.95
C MET A 81 -0.69 -4.43 0.35
N GLN A 82 -0.77 -4.72 -0.94
CA GLN A 82 -2.01 -5.12 -1.59
C GLN A 82 -2.59 -6.39 -0.96
N LYS A 83 -1.74 -7.36 -0.60
CA LYS A 83 -2.19 -8.56 0.10
C LYS A 83 -2.76 -8.23 1.48
N ILE A 84 -2.10 -7.32 2.21
CA ILE A 84 -2.59 -6.88 3.52
C ILE A 84 -3.93 -6.17 3.36
N MET A 85 -4.07 -5.31 2.37
CA MET A 85 -5.33 -4.62 2.09
C MET A 85 -6.45 -5.60 1.81
N ALA A 86 -6.20 -6.62 0.99
CA ALA A 86 -7.19 -7.65 0.68
C ALA A 86 -7.61 -8.42 1.94
N THR A 87 -6.64 -8.77 2.80
CA THR A 87 -6.91 -9.46 4.06
C THR A 87 -7.75 -8.58 4.99
N LYS A 88 -7.41 -7.30 5.11
CA LYS A 88 -8.17 -6.38 5.95
C LYS A 88 -9.59 -6.20 5.44
N MET A 89 -9.78 -6.12 4.14
CA MET A 89 -11.12 -6.03 3.56
C MET A 89 -11.95 -7.27 3.90
N GLN A 90 -11.36 -8.46 3.83
CA GLN A 90 -12.04 -9.70 4.22
C GLN A 90 -12.41 -9.70 5.70
N GLU A 91 -11.51 -9.26 6.57
CA GLU A 91 -11.76 -9.16 8.02
C GLU A 91 -12.90 -8.20 8.34
N MET A 92 -13.09 -7.18 7.50
CA MET A 92 -14.14 -6.18 7.67
C MET A 92 -15.46 -6.60 6.98
N GLY A 93 -15.60 -7.88 6.58
CA GLY A 93 -16.78 -8.39 5.90
C GLY A 93 -16.64 -8.40 4.38
N GLY A 94 -15.46 -8.07 3.86
CA GLY A 94 -15.17 -8.11 2.44
C GLY A 94 -16.10 -7.24 1.62
N MET A 95 -16.36 -7.68 0.41
CA MET A 95 -17.25 -6.96 -0.50
C MET A 95 -18.71 -7.01 -0.04
N GLU A 96 -19.08 -8.02 0.74
CA GLU A 96 -20.43 -8.10 1.32
C GLU A 96 -20.65 -6.97 2.32
N GLY A 97 -19.65 -6.66 3.13
CA GLY A 97 -19.71 -5.55 4.06
C GLY A 97 -19.86 -4.21 3.37
N LEU A 98 -19.49 -4.12 2.10
CA LEU A 98 -19.66 -2.94 1.26
C LEU A 98 -20.95 -2.98 0.44
N GLY A 99 -21.77 -4.03 0.61
CA GLY A 99 -23.01 -4.17 -0.14
C GLY A 99 -22.82 -4.71 -1.55
N MET A 100 -21.65 -5.20 -1.87
CA MET A 100 -21.36 -5.79 -3.17
C MET A 100 -21.31 -7.31 -3.06
N LYS A 101 -21.86 -7.98 -4.08
CA LYS A 101 -21.79 -9.44 -4.19
C LYS A 101 -20.98 -9.81 -5.42
N TRP A 102 -20.14 -10.79 -5.27
CA TRP A 102 -19.39 -11.36 -6.38
C TRP A 102 -20.23 -12.34 -7.17
#